data_8c7e8b67b2d8d7f3fe81ed178ad69f56
#
_entry.id   8c7e8b67b2d8d7f3fe81ed178ad69f56
#
_cell.length_a   1.000
_cell.length_b   1.000
_cell.length_c   1.000
_cell.angle_alpha   90.00
_cell.angle_beta   90.00
_cell.angle_gamma   90.00
#
_symmetry.space_group_name_H-M   'P 1'
#
loop_
_entity.id
_entity.type
_entity.pdbx_description
1 polymer ?
#
loop_
_entity_poly.entity_id
_entity_poly.type
_entity_poly.pdbx_seq_one_letter_code
_entity_poly.pdbx_strand_id
1 'polypeptide(L)'
;MRSKVLAVPILLLALASGCFAKDLTKTLPPRYRDWLKKDAVYIITNEEKDAFLQLASDDARDRFIERFWEIRNPTPGSPDNPFKTEHYRRLEYATQYFGHLSHTEGWRTDMGRIYITLGEPAQKQKLLGLQKITPMEIWFYSNSSLALPPFFYIVFYQRDLMDEFRLYSPFSDGPEKLITAVAGPTRQNALNILSQDAGRDVARVTLSLLPDEPVDFTSGTVSLSSDVMLSTIRNLPNNPIFKEELETRRSLLEDVTHRVVLGEEYLDIATVPLRDSAGNTNLHYVLRLKHAEDFTMGESAKGGYYYSVLASVNVKGADGKLIFTDERKISKNISETQLEELKDKLFGYEGWLPLPSGKYKLEFHLANLLGNTAFRREVEVAVPDPHAASLQISNLIPFSDARMIPPQKTGGTVPFSGAGVKFNPLAGQETVLVQGQALKFFYQVWTSSATGAMRTEKKLLVDYVYGRLDDPGSNKTIHDEIPLNQLDAGGSVINGKQIPTVELSPGNYRLAMTVRDAESGAKVYGALTFAVNPT
;
A
#
# COMPACT_ATOMS: atom_id res chain seq x y z
N MET A 1 -25.94 75.69 -23.15
CA MET A 1 -25.32 74.52 -23.85
C MET A 1 -25.57 73.29 -23.04
N ARG A 2 -26.48 72.39 -23.45
CA ARG A 2 -26.87 71.19 -22.74
C ARG A 2 -26.09 70.00 -23.38
N SER A 3 -25.18 69.39 -22.64
CA SER A 3 -24.46 68.17 -23.06
C SER A 3 -25.37 66.98 -22.85
N LYS A 4 -25.67 66.25 -23.93
CA LYS A 4 -26.39 64.95 -23.89
C LYS A 4 -25.40 63.82 -23.60
N VAL A 5 -25.57 63.17 -22.46
CA VAL A 5 -24.87 61.94 -22.16
C VAL A 5 -25.66 60.77 -22.77
N LEU A 6 -25.06 60.10 -23.75
CA LEU A 6 -25.58 58.84 -24.31
C LEU A 6 -25.28 57.71 -23.33
N ALA A 7 -26.30 57.07 -22.77
CA ALA A 7 -26.21 55.87 -22.04
C ALA A 7 -26.19 54.67 -23.02
N VAL A 8 -25.09 53.91 -23.04
CA VAL A 8 -24.99 52.65 -23.76
C VAL A 8 -25.43 51.52 -22.81
N PRO A 9 -26.42 50.70 -23.15
CA PRO A 9 -26.79 49.56 -22.33
C PRO A 9 -25.75 48.45 -22.52
N ILE A 10 -25.02 48.14 -21.47
CA ILE A 10 -24.19 46.93 -21.41
C ILE A 10 -25.13 45.73 -21.26
N LEU A 11 -25.30 45.00 -22.35
CA LEU A 11 -25.99 43.71 -22.39
C LEU A 11 -25.08 42.65 -21.71
N LEU A 12 -25.33 42.37 -20.44
CA LEU A 12 -24.69 41.24 -19.72
C LEU A 12 -25.22 39.94 -20.32
N LEU A 13 -24.46 39.36 -21.24
CA LEU A 13 -24.64 37.98 -21.71
C LEU A 13 -24.20 37.05 -20.58
N ALA A 14 -25.12 36.63 -19.73
CA ALA A 14 -24.93 35.54 -18.80
C ALA A 14 -24.76 34.24 -19.61
N LEU A 15 -23.50 33.89 -19.92
CA LEU A 15 -23.15 32.54 -20.35
C LEU A 15 -23.44 31.60 -19.18
N ALA A 16 -24.63 31.02 -19.18
CA ALA A 16 -24.95 29.86 -18.38
C ALA A 16 -24.05 28.71 -18.90
N SER A 17 -22.82 28.65 -18.38
CA SER A 17 -21.98 27.44 -18.49
C SER A 17 -22.71 26.36 -17.71
N GLY A 18 -23.57 25.60 -18.40
CA GLY A 18 -24.09 24.35 -17.92
C GLY A 18 -22.89 23.43 -17.68
N CYS A 19 -22.39 23.41 -16.44
CA CYS A 19 -21.40 22.47 -15.99
C CYS A 19 -22.10 21.11 -16.01
N PHE A 20 -22.10 20.42 -17.16
CA PHE A 20 -22.35 18.99 -17.19
C PHE A 20 -21.26 18.38 -16.34
N ALA A 21 -21.60 18.01 -15.11
CA ALA A 21 -20.71 17.26 -14.24
C ALA A 21 -20.28 16.00 -14.99
N LYS A 22 -19.07 16.03 -15.53
CA LYS A 22 -18.50 14.90 -16.27
C LYS A 22 -18.42 13.75 -15.29
N ASP A 23 -19.11 12.65 -15.59
CA ASP A 23 -19.06 11.44 -14.77
C ASP A 23 -17.62 10.93 -14.74
N LEU A 24 -16.85 11.40 -13.76
CA LEU A 24 -15.42 11.10 -13.59
C LEU A 24 -15.16 9.59 -13.45
N THR A 25 -16.18 8.82 -13.07
CA THR A 25 -16.03 7.35 -12.98
C THR A 25 -15.80 6.71 -14.34
N LYS A 26 -16.30 7.31 -15.43
CA LYS A 26 -16.10 6.79 -16.80
C LYS A 26 -14.67 6.99 -17.30
N THR A 27 -13.94 7.94 -16.74
CA THR A 27 -12.54 8.24 -17.13
C THR A 27 -11.52 7.37 -16.41
N LEU A 28 -11.94 6.65 -15.36
CA LEU A 28 -11.06 5.76 -14.62
C LEU A 28 -10.64 4.54 -15.47
N PRO A 29 -9.39 4.08 -15.34
CA PRO A 29 -8.99 2.76 -15.83
C PRO A 29 -9.91 1.65 -15.29
N PRO A 30 -10.14 0.56 -16.05
CA PRO A 30 -11.11 -0.49 -15.68
C PRO A 30 -10.93 -1.01 -14.25
N ARG A 31 -9.70 -1.32 -13.84
CA ARG A 31 -9.35 -1.82 -12.49
C ARG A 31 -9.90 -0.93 -11.37
N TYR A 32 -9.71 0.37 -11.46
CA TYR A 32 -10.13 1.31 -10.42
C TYR A 32 -11.62 1.62 -10.47
N ARG A 33 -12.19 1.58 -11.68
CA ARG A 33 -13.64 1.70 -11.85
C ARG A 33 -14.37 0.51 -11.24
N ASP A 34 -13.85 -0.71 -11.44
CA ASP A 34 -14.45 -1.93 -10.88
C ASP A 34 -14.30 -1.95 -9.35
N TRP A 35 -13.14 -1.55 -8.82
CA TRP A 35 -12.95 -1.38 -7.39
C TRP A 35 -13.99 -0.43 -6.78
N LEU A 36 -14.18 0.75 -7.38
CA LEU A 36 -15.10 1.76 -6.88
C LEU A 36 -16.58 1.34 -7.00
N LYS A 37 -16.94 0.64 -8.10
CA LYS A 37 -18.33 0.29 -8.42
C LYS A 37 -18.77 -1.07 -7.88
N LYS A 38 -17.84 -1.94 -7.52
CA LYS A 38 -18.12 -3.28 -7.03
C LYS A 38 -17.51 -3.50 -5.65
N ASP A 39 -16.17 -3.39 -5.54
CA ASP A 39 -15.48 -3.81 -4.32
C ASP A 39 -15.78 -2.90 -3.13
N ALA A 40 -15.78 -1.58 -3.32
CA ALA A 40 -15.95 -0.61 -2.24
C ALA A 40 -17.37 -0.01 -2.15
N VAL A 41 -18.27 -0.30 -3.10
CA VAL A 41 -19.53 0.43 -3.31
C VAL A 41 -20.42 0.55 -2.07
N TYR A 42 -20.42 -0.45 -1.18
CA TYR A 42 -21.27 -0.47 0.01
C TYR A 42 -20.57 -0.06 1.30
N ILE A 43 -19.27 0.26 1.24
CA ILE A 43 -18.46 0.58 2.41
C ILE A 43 -17.65 1.87 2.27
N ILE A 44 -17.62 2.50 1.09
CA ILE A 44 -16.93 3.76 0.83
C ILE A 44 -17.83 4.95 1.22
N THR A 45 -17.27 5.96 1.89
CA THR A 45 -17.99 7.21 2.15
C THR A 45 -18.04 8.11 0.91
N ASN A 46 -18.95 9.08 0.89
CA ASN A 46 -19.02 10.03 -0.22
C ASN A 46 -17.72 10.83 -0.36
N GLU A 47 -17.14 11.26 0.76
CA GLU A 47 -15.90 12.04 0.79
C GLU A 47 -14.71 11.22 0.28
N GLU A 48 -14.60 9.95 0.68
CA GLU A 48 -13.57 9.03 0.17
C GLU A 48 -13.72 8.80 -1.34
N LYS A 49 -14.95 8.63 -1.81
CA LYS A 49 -15.25 8.48 -3.24
C LYS A 49 -14.85 9.72 -4.03
N ASP A 50 -15.21 10.91 -3.55
CA ASP A 50 -14.88 12.17 -4.20
C ASP A 50 -13.37 12.41 -4.22
N ALA A 51 -12.67 12.10 -3.12
CA ALA A 51 -11.21 12.15 -3.05
C ALA A 51 -10.56 11.19 -4.05
N PHE A 52 -11.04 9.94 -4.12
CA PHE A 52 -10.53 8.94 -5.06
C PHE A 52 -10.68 9.37 -6.53
N LEU A 53 -11.80 9.98 -6.89
CA LEU A 53 -12.07 10.45 -8.24
C LEU A 53 -11.17 11.60 -8.67
N GLN A 54 -10.62 12.37 -7.74
CA GLN A 54 -9.71 13.49 -8.01
C GLN A 54 -8.24 13.06 -8.16
N LEU A 55 -7.89 11.81 -7.85
CA LEU A 55 -6.51 11.33 -7.94
C LEU A 55 -6.04 11.26 -9.39
N ALA A 56 -4.90 11.89 -9.68
CA ALA A 56 -4.40 12.04 -11.04
C ALA A 56 -3.63 10.82 -11.56
N SER A 57 -2.94 10.06 -10.67
CA SER A 57 -2.07 8.93 -11.05
C SER A 57 -2.55 7.60 -10.50
N ASP A 58 -2.15 6.52 -11.17
CA ASP A 58 -2.47 5.16 -10.73
C ASP A 58 -1.78 4.82 -9.41
N ASP A 59 -0.56 5.28 -9.21
CA ASP A 59 0.18 5.13 -7.96
C ASP A 59 -0.54 5.80 -6.76
N ALA A 60 -1.10 7.00 -6.98
CA ALA A 60 -1.92 7.65 -5.94
C ALA A 60 -3.21 6.88 -5.64
N ARG A 61 -3.83 6.27 -6.66
CA ARG A 61 -5.03 5.42 -6.47
C ARG A 61 -4.70 4.14 -5.73
N ASP A 62 -3.58 3.49 -6.06
CA ASP A 62 -3.14 2.28 -5.35
C ASP A 62 -2.86 2.58 -3.87
N ARG A 63 -2.15 3.66 -3.54
CA ARG A 63 -1.94 4.11 -2.14
C ARG A 63 -3.25 4.43 -1.43
N PHE A 64 -4.21 5.06 -2.12
CA PHE A 64 -5.52 5.31 -1.55
C PHE A 64 -6.24 4.00 -1.19
N ILE A 65 -6.23 3.01 -2.08
CA ILE A 65 -6.85 1.69 -1.85
C ILE A 65 -6.19 0.98 -0.67
N GLU A 66 -4.86 1.02 -0.56
CA GLU A 66 -4.14 0.47 0.58
C GLU A 66 -4.57 1.15 1.89
N ARG A 67 -4.58 2.48 1.91
CA ARG A 67 -5.00 3.27 3.08
C ARG A 67 -6.47 3.05 3.44
N PHE A 68 -7.35 2.93 2.45
CA PHE A 68 -8.77 2.63 2.63
C PHE A 68 -8.99 1.34 3.43
N TRP A 69 -8.26 0.27 3.09
CA TRP A 69 -8.33 -0.99 3.80
C TRP A 69 -7.65 -0.92 5.17
N GLU A 70 -6.56 -0.18 5.29
CA GLU A 70 -5.83 -0.01 6.54
C GLU A 70 -6.68 0.67 7.63
N ILE A 71 -7.36 1.76 7.30
CA ILE A 71 -8.25 2.46 8.24
C ILE A 71 -9.35 1.54 8.77
N ARG A 72 -9.79 0.58 7.96
CA ARG A 72 -10.82 -0.40 8.32
C ARG A 72 -10.28 -1.65 9.00
N ASN A 73 -8.96 -1.79 9.09
CA ASN A 73 -8.34 -2.93 9.79
C ASN A 73 -8.59 -2.83 11.31
N PRO A 74 -9.24 -3.83 11.95
CA PRO A 74 -9.44 -3.82 13.39
C PRO A 74 -8.13 -3.94 14.19
N THR A 75 -7.05 -4.43 13.56
CA THR A 75 -5.72 -4.53 14.15
C THR A 75 -4.76 -3.61 13.39
N PRO A 76 -4.65 -2.33 13.77
CA PRO A 76 -3.78 -1.38 13.08
C PRO A 76 -2.35 -1.87 13.00
N GLY A 77 -1.71 -1.66 11.84
CA GLY A 77 -0.32 -2.09 11.61
C GLY A 77 -0.15 -3.57 11.25
N SER A 78 -1.13 -4.44 11.50
CA SER A 78 -1.04 -5.83 11.07
C SER A 78 -1.09 -5.96 9.54
N PRO A 79 -0.25 -6.81 8.93
CA PRO A 79 -0.36 -7.14 7.51
C PRO A 79 -1.62 -7.93 7.18
N ASP A 80 -2.18 -8.64 8.17
CA ASP A 80 -3.46 -9.31 8.07
C ASP A 80 -4.59 -8.31 8.32
N ASN A 81 -5.53 -8.25 7.39
CA ASN A 81 -6.70 -7.41 7.52
C ASN A 81 -7.96 -8.28 7.49
N PRO A 82 -8.47 -8.72 8.67
CA PRO A 82 -9.66 -9.57 8.74
C PRO A 82 -10.91 -8.88 8.21
N PHE A 83 -11.03 -7.56 8.32
CA PHE A 83 -12.15 -6.82 7.73
C PHE A 83 -12.16 -6.94 6.21
N LYS A 84 -11.00 -6.73 5.57
CA LYS A 84 -10.85 -6.86 4.11
C LYS A 84 -11.16 -8.29 3.64
N THR A 85 -10.62 -9.28 4.35
CA THR A 85 -10.84 -10.71 4.04
C THR A 85 -12.31 -11.08 4.12
N GLU A 86 -12.99 -10.67 5.20
CA GLU A 86 -14.41 -10.92 5.41
C GLU A 86 -15.27 -10.18 4.39
N HIS A 87 -14.92 -8.95 4.04
CA HIS A 87 -15.64 -8.19 3.02
C HIS A 87 -15.61 -8.89 1.65
N TYR A 88 -14.45 -9.35 1.20
CA TYR A 88 -14.37 -10.06 -0.07
C TYR A 88 -15.06 -11.44 -0.02
N ARG A 89 -15.01 -12.12 1.12
CA ARG A 89 -15.78 -13.36 1.33
C ARG A 89 -17.29 -13.12 1.17
N ARG A 90 -17.81 -12.03 1.75
CA ARG A 90 -19.22 -11.64 1.63
C ARG A 90 -19.59 -11.27 0.19
N LEU A 91 -18.71 -10.52 -0.49
CA LEU A 91 -18.92 -10.13 -1.88
C LEU A 91 -18.96 -11.36 -2.82
N GLU A 92 -18.05 -12.31 -2.61
CA GLU A 92 -18.03 -13.57 -3.35
C GLU A 92 -19.29 -14.40 -3.09
N TYR A 93 -19.64 -14.59 -1.82
CA TYR A 93 -20.88 -15.28 -1.43
C TYR A 93 -22.11 -14.66 -2.07
N ALA A 94 -22.24 -13.33 -1.96
CA ALA A 94 -23.38 -12.63 -2.55
C ALA A 94 -23.42 -12.79 -4.08
N THR A 95 -22.26 -12.75 -4.73
CA THR A 95 -22.17 -12.95 -6.19
C THR A 95 -22.57 -14.36 -6.60
N GLN A 96 -22.22 -15.37 -5.79
CA GLN A 96 -22.47 -16.77 -6.09
C GLN A 96 -23.90 -17.23 -5.75
N TYR A 97 -24.47 -16.73 -4.64
CA TYR A 97 -25.71 -17.29 -4.08
C TYR A 97 -26.96 -16.44 -4.28
N PHE A 98 -26.81 -15.17 -4.68
CA PHE A 98 -27.94 -14.29 -5.00
C PHE A 98 -27.92 -13.92 -6.48
N GLY A 99 -29.06 -13.54 -7.06
CA GLY A 99 -29.11 -13.10 -8.47
C GLY A 99 -29.28 -14.22 -9.50
N HIS A 100 -29.75 -15.40 -9.07
CA HIS A 100 -29.93 -16.53 -9.99
C HIS A 100 -31.20 -16.44 -10.86
N LEU A 101 -32.16 -15.62 -10.46
CA LEU A 101 -33.48 -15.53 -11.09
C LEU A 101 -33.55 -14.39 -12.12
N SER A 102 -32.64 -13.45 -12.09
CA SER A 102 -32.53 -12.35 -13.04
C SER A 102 -31.15 -12.27 -13.66
N HIS A 103 -30.99 -11.39 -14.65
CA HIS A 103 -29.68 -11.06 -15.21
C HIS A 103 -28.83 -10.11 -14.32
N THR A 104 -29.29 -9.88 -13.08
CA THR A 104 -28.60 -9.00 -12.13
C THR A 104 -27.53 -9.80 -11.38
N GLU A 105 -26.32 -9.27 -11.34
CA GLU A 105 -25.23 -9.87 -10.53
C GLU A 105 -25.64 -9.91 -9.06
N GLY A 106 -25.42 -11.04 -8.38
CA GLY A 106 -25.92 -11.29 -7.04
C GLY A 106 -25.57 -10.24 -6.00
N TRP A 107 -24.37 -9.65 -6.09
CA TRP A 107 -23.94 -8.57 -5.20
C TRP A 107 -24.76 -7.27 -5.37
N ARG A 108 -25.46 -7.09 -6.50
CA ARG A 108 -26.32 -5.94 -6.79
C ARG A 108 -27.76 -6.10 -6.31
N THR A 109 -28.16 -7.31 -5.99
CA THR A 109 -29.52 -7.59 -5.47
C THR A 109 -29.70 -6.99 -4.09
N ASP A 110 -30.93 -6.81 -3.65
CA ASP A 110 -31.21 -6.34 -2.29
C ASP A 110 -30.65 -7.28 -1.23
N MET A 111 -30.77 -8.61 -1.43
CA MET A 111 -30.19 -9.61 -0.54
C MET A 111 -28.67 -9.52 -0.50
N GLY A 112 -28.03 -9.41 -1.68
CA GLY A 112 -26.58 -9.26 -1.79
C GLY A 112 -26.07 -8.02 -1.08
N ARG A 113 -26.72 -6.90 -1.31
CA ARG A 113 -26.38 -5.62 -0.65
C ARG A 113 -26.45 -5.71 0.87
N ILE A 114 -27.55 -6.23 1.41
CA ILE A 114 -27.73 -6.40 2.86
C ILE A 114 -26.69 -7.36 3.43
N TYR A 115 -26.44 -8.49 2.75
CA TYR A 115 -25.44 -9.47 3.20
C TYR A 115 -24.00 -8.91 3.19
N ILE A 116 -23.64 -8.15 2.17
CA ILE A 116 -22.31 -7.51 2.12
C ILE A 116 -22.18 -6.47 3.24
N THR A 117 -23.22 -5.66 3.46
CA THR A 117 -23.20 -4.59 4.45
C THR A 117 -23.20 -5.10 5.89
N LEU A 118 -24.11 -6.02 6.22
CA LEU A 118 -24.36 -6.48 7.59
C LEU A 118 -23.69 -7.83 7.92
N GLY A 119 -23.35 -8.61 6.91
CA GLY A 119 -22.86 -9.97 7.07
C GLY A 119 -23.97 -11.01 7.15
N GLU A 120 -23.59 -12.20 7.64
CA GLU A 120 -24.52 -13.28 7.83
C GLU A 120 -25.50 -13.00 8.97
N PRO A 121 -26.83 -13.15 8.74
CA PRO A 121 -27.80 -12.99 9.81
C PRO A 121 -27.69 -14.13 10.83
N ALA A 122 -28.02 -13.83 12.09
CA ALA A 122 -28.02 -14.81 13.17
C ALA A 122 -29.03 -15.96 12.92
N GLN A 123 -30.15 -15.64 12.27
CA GLN A 123 -31.15 -16.62 11.90
C GLN A 123 -31.82 -16.25 10.57
N LYS A 124 -32.20 -17.26 9.79
CA LYS A 124 -32.97 -17.14 8.54
C LYS A 124 -34.20 -18.00 8.61
N GLN A 125 -35.37 -17.42 8.34
CA GLN A 125 -36.61 -18.13 8.17
C GLN A 125 -37.08 -17.97 6.73
N LYS A 126 -37.36 -19.10 6.06
CA LYS A 126 -37.86 -19.13 4.69
C LYS A 126 -39.32 -19.55 4.69
N LEU A 127 -40.14 -18.74 4.09
CA LEU A 127 -41.58 -18.99 3.89
C LEU A 127 -41.85 -19.13 2.40
N LEU A 128 -41.67 -20.35 1.91
CA LEU A 128 -41.81 -20.70 0.50
C LEU A 128 -42.98 -21.68 0.32
N GLY A 129 -43.73 -21.54 -0.77
CA GLY A 129 -44.81 -22.48 -1.12
C GLY A 129 -46.12 -22.31 -0.37
N LEU A 130 -46.32 -21.20 0.36
CA LEU A 130 -47.61 -20.86 0.95
C LEU A 130 -48.55 -20.28 -0.13
N GLN A 131 -49.79 -20.84 -0.25
CA GLN A 131 -50.66 -20.50 -1.38
C GLN A 131 -51.12 -19.03 -1.40
N LYS A 132 -51.28 -18.43 -0.22
CA LYS A 132 -51.82 -17.08 -0.08
C LYS A 132 -50.78 -16.04 0.24
N ILE A 133 -49.54 -16.44 0.44
CA ILE A 133 -48.43 -15.57 0.84
C ILE A 133 -47.36 -15.62 -0.24
N THR A 134 -46.82 -14.46 -0.60
CA THR A 134 -45.69 -14.40 -1.53
C THR A 134 -44.47 -15.08 -0.93
N PRO A 135 -43.61 -15.73 -1.72
CA PRO A 135 -42.34 -16.23 -1.22
C PRO A 135 -41.58 -15.15 -0.48
N MET A 136 -41.17 -15.42 0.76
CA MET A 136 -40.42 -14.46 1.57
C MET A 136 -39.35 -15.14 2.40
N GLU A 137 -38.30 -14.37 2.71
CA GLU A 137 -37.27 -14.71 3.69
C GLU A 137 -37.22 -13.63 4.77
N ILE A 138 -37.15 -14.05 6.02
CA ILE A 138 -36.97 -13.18 7.19
C ILE A 138 -35.61 -13.47 7.78
N TRP A 139 -34.76 -12.45 7.83
CA TRP A 139 -33.42 -12.50 8.41
C TRP A 139 -33.39 -11.75 9.73
N PHE A 140 -32.94 -12.40 10.78
CA PHE A 140 -32.78 -11.80 12.09
C PHE A 140 -31.32 -11.45 12.30
N TYR A 141 -31.06 -10.20 12.69
CA TYR A 141 -29.75 -9.68 13.01
C TYR A 141 -29.63 -9.35 14.49
N SER A 142 -28.46 -9.69 15.07
CA SER A 142 -27.97 -9.11 16.29
C SER A 142 -26.78 -8.25 15.93
N ASN A 143 -26.75 -7.00 16.37
CA ASN A 143 -25.80 -6.00 15.95
C ASN A 143 -25.15 -5.32 17.16
N SER A 144 -23.84 -5.06 17.04
CA SER A 144 -23.06 -4.35 18.04
C SER A 144 -22.68 -2.92 17.65
N SER A 145 -23.04 -2.48 16.43
CA SER A 145 -22.78 -1.10 15.98
C SER A 145 -23.75 -0.12 16.64
N LEU A 146 -23.25 1.00 17.12
CA LEU A 146 -24.05 2.07 17.70
C LEU A 146 -24.97 2.78 16.69
N ALA A 147 -24.71 2.61 15.39
CA ALA A 147 -25.50 3.22 14.34
C ALA A 147 -26.83 2.51 14.05
N LEU A 148 -27.00 1.27 14.53
CA LEU A 148 -28.18 0.44 14.29
C LEU A 148 -28.76 -0.12 15.60
N PRO A 149 -30.05 -0.49 15.64
CA PRO A 149 -30.63 -1.19 16.78
C PRO A 149 -29.87 -2.48 17.11
N PRO A 150 -29.81 -2.92 18.39
CA PRO A 150 -29.10 -4.14 18.77
C PRO A 150 -29.72 -5.40 18.15
N PHE A 151 -31.03 -5.40 17.94
CA PHE A 151 -31.78 -6.50 17.31
C PHE A 151 -32.78 -5.97 16.31
N PHE A 152 -32.86 -6.60 15.15
CA PHE A 152 -33.82 -6.24 14.12
C PHE A 152 -34.02 -7.36 13.09
N TYR A 153 -35.11 -7.26 12.34
CA TYR A 153 -35.42 -8.13 11.23
C TYR A 153 -35.20 -7.40 9.90
N ILE A 154 -34.83 -8.17 8.88
CA ILE A 154 -34.89 -7.76 7.48
C ILE A 154 -35.77 -8.76 6.76
N VAL A 155 -36.73 -8.27 6.01
CA VAL A 155 -37.67 -9.12 5.26
C VAL A 155 -37.43 -8.90 3.77
N PHE A 156 -37.34 -10.01 3.03
CA PHE A 156 -37.29 -10.01 1.58
C PHE A 156 -38.50 -10.79 1.05
N TYR A 157 -39.03 -10.35 -0.09
CA TYR A 157 -40.15 -11.00 -0.74
C TYR A 157 -40.01 -11.01 -2.27
N GLN A 158 -40.62 -11.98 -2.93
CA GLN A 158 -40.72 -12.04 -4.39
C GLN A 158 -42.15 -11.66 -4.82
N ARG A 159 -42.27 -10.78 -5.82
CA ARG A 159 -43.62 -10.50 -6.39
C ARG A 159 -44.14 -11.65 -7.21
N ASP A 160 -43.25 -12.19 -8.05
CA ASP A 160 -43.50 -13.36 -8.88
C ASP A 160 -42.40 -14.39 -8.65
N LEU A 161 -42.70 -15.68 -8.85
CA LEU A 161 -41.75 -16.78 -8.61
C LEU A 161 -40.45 -16.70 -9.42
N MET A 162 -40.45 -15.90 -10.48
CA MET A 162 -39.27 -15.70 -11.35
C MET A 162 -38.54 -14.39 -11.08
N ASP A 163 -39.04 -13.54 -10.17
CA ASP A 163 -38.42 -12.27 -9.79
C ASP A 163 -37.34 -12.48 -8.71
N GLU A 164 -36.41 -11.53 -8.63
CA GLU A 164 -35.48 -11.44 -7.51
C GLU A 164 -36.22 -11.06 -6.21
N PHE A 165 -35.67 -11.51 -5.09
CA PHE A 165 -36.08 -11.07 -3.77
C PHE A 165 -35.81 -9.57 -3.58
N ARG A 166 -36.84 -8.82 -3.19
CA ARG A 166 -36.77 -7.38 -2.92
C ARG A 166 -36.84 -7.13 -1.43
N LEU A 167 -36.18 -6.09 -0.99
CA LEU A 167 -36.23 -5.63 0.38
C LEU A 167 -37.63 -5.09 0.70
N TYR A 168 -38.26 -5.63 1.71
CA TYR A 168 -39.54 -5.18 2.21
C TYR A 168 -39.41 -4.00 3.16
N SER A 169 -40.28 -3.01 3.00
CA SER A 169 -40.44 -1.87 3.88
C SER A 169 -41.86 -1.84 4.45
N PRO A 170 -42.03 -1.88 5.79
CA PRO A 170 -43.36 -1.83 6.40
C PRO A 170 -44.17 -0.61 5.94
N PHE A 171 -43.56 0.56 5.85
CA PHE A 171 -44.26 1.78 5.47
C PHE A 171 -44.53 1.87 3.96
N SER A 172 -43.53 1.56 3.13
CA SER A 172 -43.62 1.76 1.68
C SER A 172 -44.39 0.64 0.97
N ASP A 173 -44.28 -0.61 1.46
CA ASP A 173 -44.91 -1.78 0.85
C ASP A 173 -46.21 -2.18 1.59
N GLY A 174 -46.15 -2.24 2.92
CA GLY A 174 -47.24 -2.72 3.75
C GLY A 174 -47.46 -4.25 3.68
N PRO A 175 -48.13 -4.84 4.67
CA PRO A 175 -48.45 -6.29 4.68
C PRO A 175 -49.21 -6.75 3.45
N GLU A 176 -49.93 -5.85 2.78
CA GLU A 176 -50.72 -6.10 1.58
C GLU A 176 -49.90 -6.60 0.39
N LYS A 177 -48.64 -6.21 0.32
CA LYS A 177 -47.71 -6.64 -0.74
C LYS A 177 -47.21 -8.08 -0.55
N LEU A 178 -47.38 -8.65 0.63
CA LEU A 178 -46.91 -9.98 0.98
C LEU A 178 -47.95 -11.10 0.76
N ILE A 179 -49.11 -10.75 0.24
CA ILE A 179 -50.16 -11.74 -0.07
C ILE A 179 -50.48 -11.79 -1.56
N THR A 180 -50.74 -13.03 -2.05
CA THR A 180 -50.94 -13.29 -3.50
C THR A 180 -52.40 -13.31 -3.92
N ALA A 181 -53.31 -13.42 -3.00
CA ALA A 181 -54.56 -14.11 -3.29
C ALA A 181 -55.78 -13.22 -3.42
N VAL A 182 -55.75 -11.90 -3.49
CA VAL A 182 -57.00 -11.14 -3.60
C VAL A 182 -56.84 -9.82 -4.34
N ALA A 183 -57.76 -9.51 -5.24
CA ALA A 183 -57.84 -8.19 -5.82
C ALA A 183 -58.15 -7.12 -4.73
N GLY A 184 -57.22 -6.25 -4.42
CA GLY A 184 -57.35 -5.17 -3.45
C GLY A 184 -57.41 -5.61 -1.99
N PRO A 185 -56.42 -6.37 -1.46
CA PRO A 185 -56.43 -6.75 -0.05
C PRO A 185 -56.35 -5.53 0.85
N THR A 186 -57.22 -5.49 1.86
CA THR A 186 -57.07 -4.55 2.95
C THR A 186 -55.93 -4.97 3.88
N ARG A 187 -55.33 -4.05 4.58
CA ARG A 187 -54.24 -4.32 5.54
C ARG A 187 -54.70 -5.35 6.60
N GLN A 188 -55.90 -5.20 7.13
CA GLN A 188 -56.47 -6.12 8.12
C GLN A 188 -56.61 -7.53 7.56
N ASN A 189 -57.07 -7.69 6.32
CA ASN A 189 -57.17 -8.98 5.67
C ASN A 189 -55.78 -9.62 5.46
N ALA A 190 -54.80 -8.83 5.05
CA ALA A 190 -53.43 -9.29 4.90
C ALA A 190 -52.84 -9.78 6.23
N LEU A 191 -53.04 -9.05 7.32
CA LEU A 191 -52.56 -9.44 8.65
C LEU A 191 -53.26 -10.72 9.16
N ASN A 192 -54.55 -10.89 8.86
CA ASN A 192 -55.28 -12.10 9.22
C ASN A 192 -54.70 -13.32 8.46
N ILE A 193 -54.47 -13.21 7.16
CA ILE A 193 -53.85 -14.27 6.34
C ILE A 193 -52.46 -14.61 6.84
N LEU A 194 -51.61 -13.59 7.05
CA LEU A 194 -50.24 -13.78 7.57
C LEU A 194 -50.24 -14.46 8.93
N SER A 195 -51.14 -14.03 9.84
CA SER A 195 -51.26 -14.64 11.18
C SER A 195 -51.72 -16.09 11.15
N GLN A 196 -52.64 -16.45 10.22
CA GLN A 196 -53.20 -17.79 10.11
C GLN A 196 -52.23 -18.75 9.38
N ASP A 197 -51.68 -18.32 8.27
CA ASP A 197 -50.93 -19.22 7.36
C ASP A 197 -49.41 -19.22 7.67
N ALA A 198 -48.85 -18.15 8.25
CA ALA A 198 -47.41 -18.04 8.57
C ALA A 198 -47.11 -17.83 10.08
N GLY A 199 -48.14 -17.53 10.86
CA GLY A 199 -48.00 -17.29 12.31
C GLY A 199 -48.00 -15.82 12.72
N ARG A 200 -48.43 -15.58 13.96
CA ARG A 200 -48.61 -14.24 14.51
C ARG A 200 -47.30 -13.45 14.57
N ASP A 201 -46.19 -14.13 14.83
CA ASP A 201 -44.86 -13.48 14.89
C ASP A 201 -44.45 -12.96 13.52
N VAL A 202 -44.71 -13.72 12.44
CA VAL A 202 -44.47 -13.28 11.08
C VAL A 202 -45.33 -12.06 10.75
N ALA A 203 -46.63 -12.09 11.09
CA ALA A 203 -47.51 -10.96 10.87
C ALA A 203 -47.02 -9.71 11.65
N ARG A 204 -46.49 -9.88 12.87
CA ARG A 204 -45.88 -8.81 13.67
C ARG A 204 -44.69 -8.18 12.95
N VAL A 205 -43.76 -8.99 12.43
CA VAL A 205 -42.56 -8.51 11.75
C VAL A 205 -42.92 -7.70 10.50
N THR A 206 -44.07 -7.97 9.86
CA THR A 206 -44.51 -7.17 8.71
C THR A 206 -45.03 -5.77 9.08
N LEU A 207 -45.37 -5.53 10.36
CA LEU A 207 -45.73 -4.21 10.87
C LEU A 207 -44.52 -3.43 11.40
N SER A 208 -43.62 -4.14 12.05
CA SER A 208 -42.35 -3.56 12.55
C SER A 208 -41.20 -4.55 12.46
N LEU A 209 -40.09 -4.10 11.88
CA LEU A 209 -38.83 -4.85 11.83
C LEU A 209 -38.05 -4.80 13.15
N LEU A 210 -38.55 -4.05 14.14
CA LEU A 210 -37.93 -3.90 15.46
C LEU A 210 -38.65 -4.81 16.48
N PRO A 211 -37.95 -5.77 17.11
CA PRO A 211 -38.57 -6.72 18.05
C PRO A 211 -39.26 -6.06 19.24
N ASP A 212 -38.68 -4.97 19.74
CA ASP A 212 -39.13 -4.30 20.96
C ASP A 212 -40.18 -3.20 20.72
N GLU A 213 -40.51 -2.93 19.44
CA GLU A 213 -41.53 -1.93 19.10
C GLU A 213 -42.91 -2.52 19.22
N PRO A 214 -43.83 -1.92 20.01
CA PRO A 214 -45.18 -2.39 20.12
C PRO A 214 -45.95 -2.20 18.81
N VAL A 215 -46.70 -3.22 18.39
CA VAL A 215 -47.52 -3.20 17.18
C VAL A 215 -49.00 -3.33 17.54
N ASP A 216 -49.85 -2.60 16.82
CA ASP A 216 -51.30 -2.70 16.93
C ASP A 216 -51.91 -3.43 15.71
N PHE A 217 -52.28 -4.66 15.93
CA PHE A 217 -52.95 -5.50 14.91
C PHE A 217 -54.32 -4.96 14.53
N THR A 218 -55.00 -4.19 15.39
CA THR A 218 -56.33 -3.68 15.15
C THR A 218 -56.33 -2.53 14.14
N SER A 219 -55.43 -1.60 14.32
CA SER A 219 -55.25 -0.50 13.36
C SER A 219 -54.37 -0.87 12.17
N GLY A 220 -53.51 -1.89 12.35
CA GLY A 220 -52.50 -2.27 11.38
C GLY A 220 -51.48 -1.16 11.11
N THR A 221 -51.22 -0.34 12.10
CA THR A 221 -50.25 0.76 11.99
C THR A 221 -48.84 0.21 11.78
N VAL A 222 -48.16 0.67 10.76
CA VAL A 222 -46.80 0.26 10.40
C VAL A 222 -45.73 1.17 11.05
N SER A 223 -44.58 0.59 11.31
CA SER A 223 -43.46 1.28 11.94
C SER A 223 -42.72 2.20 10.98
N LEU A 224 -42.63 3.49 11.33
CA LEU A 224 -41.72 4.45 10.66
C LEU A 224 -40.26 4.23 11.10
N SER A 225 -40.03 3.79 12.33
CA SER A 225 -38.69 3.49 12.86
C SER A 225 -37.99 2.41 12.04
N SER A 226 -38.76 1.42 11.54
CA SER A 226 -38.26 0.38 10.64
C SER A 226 -37.72 0.96 9.33
N ASP A 227 -38.40 1.93 8.75
CA ASP A 227 -37.97 2.57 7.49
C ASP A 227 -36.77 3.50 7.72
N VAL A 228 -36.70 4.19 8.84
CA VAL A 228 -35.51 4.95 9.27
C VAL A 228 -34.31 4.01 9.39
N MET A 229 -34.47 2.84 10.04
CA MET A 229 -33.42 1.83 10.14
C MET A 229 -32.97 1.34 8.75
N LEU A 230 -33.90 0.98 7.87
CA LEU A 230 -33.58 0.54 6.50
C LEU A 230 -32.84 1.63 5.71
N SER A 231 -33.22 2.89 5.88
CA SER A 231 -32.52 4.03 5.29
C SER A 231 -31.11 4.18 5.85
N THR A 232 -30.95 4.00 7.15
CA THR A 232 -29.63 4.00 7.81
C THR A 232 -28.73 2.90 7.26
N ILE A 233 -29.23 1.67 7.11
CA ILE A 233 -28.47 0.55 6.52
C ILE A 233 -28.06 0.88 5.08
N ARG A 234 -28.94 1.44 4.27
CA ARG A 234 -28.65 1.84 2.88
C ARG A 234 -27.52 2.86 2.78
N ASN A 235 -27.39 3.72 3.77
CA ASN A 235 -26.43 4.81 3.79
C ASN A 235 -25.40 4.68 4.94
N LEU A 236 -25.16 3.46 5.41
CA LEU A 236 -24.33 3.19 6.58
C LEU A 236 -22.94 3.83 6.52
N PRO A 237 -22.19 3.79 5.39
CA PRO A 237 -20.88 4.43 5.30
C PRO A 237 -20.91 5.94 5.54
N ASN A 238 -22.04 6.60 5.23
CA ASN A 238 -22.22 8.05 5.41
C ASN A 238 -22.93 8.42 6.71
N ASN A 239 -23.27 7.43 7.56
CA ASN A 239 -23.85 7.68 8.87
C ASN A 239 -22.83 8.42 9.76
N PRO A 240 -23.24 9.49 10.48
CA PRO A 240 -22.32 10.27 11.33
C PRO A 240 -21.57 9.43 12.36
N ILE A 241 -22.25 8.48 13.02
CA ILE A 241 -21.62 7.60 14.02
C ILE A 241 -20.55 6.71 13.37
N PHE A 242 -20.85 6.13 12.21
CA PHE A 242 -19.88 5.30 11.48
C PHE A 242 -18.69 6.12 10.99
N LYS A 243 -18.92 7.36 10.53
CA LYS A 243 -17.85 8.29 10.17
C LYS A 243 -16.96 8.66 11.35
N GLU A 244 -17.54 8.91 12.52
CA GLU A 244 -16.79 9.19 13.74
C GLU A 244 -15.90 8.01 14.15
N GLU A 245 -16.40 6.77 14.03
CA GLU A 245 -15.58 5.56 14.24
C GLU A 245 -14.40 5.48 13.25
N LEU A 246 -14.62 5.79 11.96
CA LEU A 246 -13.55 5.82 10.96
C LEU A 246 -12.54 6.94 11.22
N GLU A 247 -12.98 8.14 11.59
CA GLU A 247 -12.09 9.25 11.93
C GLU A 247 -11.28 8.95 13.19
N THR A 248 -11.88 8.32 14.20
CA THR A 248 -11.16 7.87 15.39
C THR A 248 -10.07 6.87 15.02
N ARG A 249 -10.36 5.89 14.15
CA ARG A 249 -9.36 4.94 13.65
C ARG A 249 -8.28 5.62 12.81
N ARG A 250 -8.67 6.60 11.97
CA ARG A 250 -7.72 7.39 11.20
C ARG A 250 -6.79 8.16 12.12
N SER A 251 -7.30 8.85 13.14
CA SER A 251 -6.48 9.62 14.07
C SER A 251 -5.56 8.72 14.90
N LEU A 252 -6.00 7.52 15.31
CA LEU A 252 -5.13 6.53 15.94
C LEU A 252 -3.98 6.06 15.03
N LEU A 253 -4.21 5.99 13.72
CA LEU A 253 -3.15 5.69 12.76
C LEU A 253 -2.24 6.90 12.47
N GLU A 254 -2.75 8.11 12.65
CA GLU A 254 -2.02 9.38 12.47
C GLU A 254 -1.33 9.84 13.77
N ASP A 255 -1.87 9.53 14.94
CA ASP A 255 -1.28 9.82 16.28
C ASP A 255 0.03 9.06 16.56
N VAL A 256 0.38 8.17 15.66
CA VAL A 256 1.72 7.59 15.54
C VAL A 256 2.81 8.68 15.31
N THR A 257 2.43 9.94 15.12
CA THR A 257 3.36 11.07 14.97
C THR A 257 3.99 11.57 16.28
N HIS A 258 3.52 11.17 17.45
CA HIS A 258 4.14 11.47 18.75
C HIS A 258 5.10 10.37 19.20
N ARG A 259 6.02 9.99 18.29
CA ARG A 259 7.02 8.95 18.57
C ARG A 259 8.25 9.56 19.22
N VAL A 260 8.88 8.77 20.07
CA VAL A 260 10.24 9.06 20.50
C VAL A 260 11.15 8.92 19.27
N VAL A 261 11.66 10.06 18.80
CA VAL A 261 12.62 10.06 17.68
C VAL A 261 14.00 9.82 18.26
N LEU A 262 14.60 8.68 17.90
CA LEU A 262 15.97 8.33 18.24
C LEU A 262 16.95 8.92 17.20
N GLY A 263 18.11 9.36 17.69
CA GLY A 263 19.07 10.09 16.91
C GLY A 263 19.88 9.25 15.90
N GLU A 264 20.91 9.85 15.36
CA GLU A 264 21.74 9.28 14.29
C GLU A 264 22.51 8.04 14.71
N GLU A 265 22.75 7.85 16.00
CA GLU A 265 23.46 6.70 16.57
C GLU A 265 22.74 5.37 16.39
N TYR A 266 21.43 5.37 16.13
CA TYR A 266 20.61 4.15 16.00
C TYR A 266 20.43 3.65 14.57
N LEU A 267 20.74 4.47 13.56
CA LEU A 267 20.49 4.16 12.16
C LEU A 267 21.73 4.30 11.29
N ASP A 268 22.21 3.21 10.72
CA ASP A 268 23.24 3.23 9.70
C ASP A 268 22.65 3.40 8.29
N ILE A 269 23.33 4.20 7.48
CA ILE A 269 22.91 4.49 6.12
C ILE A 269 24.13 4.38 5.19
N ALA A 270 23.96 3.67 4.09
CA ALA A 270 24.88 3.75 2.95
C ALA A 270 24.12 4.19 1.71
N THR A 271 24.73 5.07 0.95
CA THR A 271 24.17 5.58 -0.31
C THR A 271 25.19 5.44 -1.43
N VAL A 272 24.75 5.10 -2.62
CA VAL A 272 25.59 5.07 -3.82
C VAL A 272 24.79 5.43 -5.06
N PRO A 273 25.25 6.40 -5.87
CA PRO A 273 24.69 6.65 -7.18
C PRO A 273 25.12 5.53 -8.13
N LEU A 274 24.18 4.85 -8.75
CA LEU A 274 24.40 3.84 -9.77
C LEU A 274 23.64 4.21 -11.04
N ARG A 275 24.18 3.83 -12.19
CA ARG A 275 23.53 4.02 -13.50
C ARG A 275 22.79 2.74 -13.90
N ASP A 276 21.62 2.91 -14.45
CA ASP A 276 20.88 1.82 -15.09
C ASP A 276 21.37 1.61 -16.54
N SER A 277 20.89 0.55 -17.19
CA SER A 277 21.23 0.22 -18.58
C SER A 277 20.74 1.26 -19.61
N ALA A 278 19.84 2.16 -19.23
CA ALA A 278 19.40 3.28 -20.04
C ALA A 278 20.29 4.53 -19.85
N GLY A 279 21.24 4.48 -18.91
CA GLY A 279 22.16 5.57 -18.60
C GLY A 279 21.64 6.58 -17.59
N ASN A 280 20.46 6.35 -16.97
CA ASN A 280 19.94 7.21 -15.92
C ASN A 280 20.66 6.93 -14.60
N THR A 281 20.94 7.98 -13.82
CA THR A 281 21.52 7.82 -12.50
C THR A 281 20.42 7.70 -11.45
N ASN A 282 20.48 6.63 -10.66
CA ASN A 282 19.61 6.40 -9.51
C ASN A 282 20.47 6.37 -8.25
N LEU A 283 20.06 7.09 -7.21
CA LEU A 283 20.71 7.01 -5.91
C LEU A 283 20.14 5.82 -5.15
N HIS A 284 20.94 4.77 -5.00
CA HIS A 284 20.57 3.60 -4.18
C HIS A 284 20.94 3.86 -2.73
N TYR A 285 20.09 3.39 -1.81
CA TYR A 285 20.32 3.53 -0.38
C TYR A 285 19.92 2.29 0.40
N VAL A 286 20.59 2.05 1.50
CA VAL A 286 20.23 1.05 2.50
C VAL A 286 20.23 1.70 3.87
N LEU A 287 19.14 1.46 4.61
CA LEU A 287 18.98 1.80 6.03
C LEU A 287 19.16 0.54 6.84
N ARG A 288 19.84 0.61 7.98
CA ARG A 288 20.01 -0.51 8.90
C ARG A 288 19.96 -0.03 10.33
N LEU A 289 19.11 -0.67 11.15
CA LEU A 289 19.14 -0.45 12.61
C LEU A 289 20.41 -1.07 13.20
N LYS A 290 21.04 -0.37 14.13
CA LYS A 290 22.24 -0.86 14.82
C LYS A 290 21.92 -1.87 15.91
N HIS A 291 20.76 -1.76 16.53
CA HIS A 291 20.33 -2.57 17.64
C HIS A 291 19.00 -3.24 17.33
N ALA A 292 18.96 -4.57 17.35
CA ALA A 292 17.76 -5.33 17.02
C ALA A 292 16.65 -5.18 18.08
N GLU A 293 17.04 -4.95 19.34
CA GLU A 293 16.14 -4.72 20.48
C GLU A 293 15.28 -3.46 20.36
N ASP A 294 15.72 -2.50 19.57
CA ASP A 294 14.95 -1.28 19.30
C ASP A 294 13.75 -1.51 18.37
N PHE A 295 13.60 -2.74 17.86
CA PHE A 295 12.60 -3.07 16.85
C PHE A 295 11.46 -3.91 17.45
N THR A 296 10.31 -3.29 17.66
CA THR A 296 9.11 -3.96 18.20
C THR A 296 8.41 -4.78 17.12
N MET A 297 8.08 -6.02 17.43
CA MET A 297 7.24 -6.92 16.63
C MET A 297 5.95 -7.26 17.38
N GLY A 298 4.87 -7.49 16.65
CA GLY A 298 3.60 -7.96 17.19
C GLY A 298 3.44 -9.47 16.99
N GLU A 299 2.62 -10.10 17.82
CA GLU A 299 2.21 -11.49 17.63
C GLU A 299 1.11 -11.58 16.57
N SER A 300 1.23 -12.54 15.66
CA SER A 300 0.24 -12.76 14.60
C SER A 300 -0.85 -13.72 15.08
N ALA A 301 -2.11 -13.41 14.80
CA ALA A 301 -3.26 -14.28 15.10
C ALA A 301 -3.18 -15.66 14.40
N LYS A 302 -2.35 -15.78 13.36
CA LYS A 302 -2.10 -17.04 12.63
C LYS A 302 -0.88 -17.81 13.16
N GLY A 303 -0.27 -17.36 14.25
CA GLY A 303 1.00 -17.86 14.77
C GLY A 303 2.21 -17.14 14.17
N GLY A 304 3.31 -17.05 14.93
CA GLY A 304 4.51 -16.29 14.59
C GLY A 304 4.35 -14.80 14.90
N TYR A 305 5.14 -13.98 14.23
CA TYR A 305 5.24 -12.55 14.50
C TYR A 305 4.98 -11.73 13.25
N TYR A 306 4.72 -10.45 13.41
CA TYR A 306 4.69 -9.49 12.31
C TYR A 306 5.36 -8.19 12.70
N TYR A 307 5.84 -7.45 11.70
CA TYR A 307 6.30 -6.09 11.86
C TYR A 307 5.61 -5.16 10.86
N SER A 308 5.54 -3.90 11.23
CA SER A 308 5.06 -2.85 10.35
C SER A 308 5.90 -1.60 10.54
N VAL A 309 6.50 -1.12 9.46
CA VAL A 309 7.36 0.07 9.46
C VAL A 309 6.93 1.03 8.35
N LEU A 310 7.12 2.30 8.64
CA LEU A 310 7.03 3.37 7.66
C LEU A 310 8.45 3.88 7.41
N ALA A 311 8.96 3.64 6.20
CA ALA A 311 10.22 4.18 5.75
C ALA A 311 9.97 5.40 4.86
N SER A 312 10.52 6.55 5.19
CA SER A 312 10.41 7.74 4.35
C SER A 312 11.73 8.44 4.15
N VAL A 313 11.89 9.10 3.01
CA VAL A 313 13.05 9.89 2.65
C VAL A 313 12.60 11.24 2.16
N ASN A 314 12.95 12.28 2.90
CA ASN A 314 12.78 13.67 2.47
C ASN A 314 14.00 14.12 1.67
N VAL A 315 13.80 14.44 0.41
CA VAL A 315 14.86 14.93 -0.48
C VAL A 315 14.83 16.45 -0.50
N LYS A 316 15.90 17.06 -0.02
CA LYS A 316 16.08 18.52 0.00
C LYS A 316 17.19 18.93 -0.97
N GLY A 317 17.01 20.05 -1.65
CA GLY A 317 18.03 20.65 -2.49
C GLY A 317 19.18 21.25 -1.67
N ALA A 318 20.21 21.72 -2.35
CA ALA A 318 21.33 22.42 -1.72
C ALA A 318 20.90 23.70 -0.96
N ASP A 319 19.76 24.28 -1.32
CA ASP A 319 19.14 25.43 -0.64
C ASP A 319 18.31 25.04 0.59
N GLY A 320 18.25 23.75 0.92
CA GLY A 320 17.47 23.20 2.03
C GLY A 320 15.96 23.05 1.77
N LYS A 321 15.47 23.43 0.60
CA LYS A 321 14.07 23.27 0.27
C LYS A 321 13.74 21.84 -0.05
N LEU A 322 12.58 21.38 0.45
CA LEU A 322 12.04 20.06 0.14
C LEU A 322 11.68 19.99 -1.36
N ILE A 323 12.24 18.99 -2.05
CA ILE A 323 11.95 18.71 -3.46
C ILE A 323 10.82 17.71 -3.54
N PHE A 324 10.96 16.56 -2.84
CA PHE A 324 9.90 15.55 -2.73
C PHE A 324 10.14 14.63 -1.52
N THR A 325 9.14 13.84 -1.19
CA THR A 325 9.21 12.78 -0.18
C THR A 325 8.86 11.45 -0.84
N ASP A 326 9.71 10.43 -0.65
CA ASP A 326 9.35 9.03 -0.93
C ASP A 326 9.00 8.34 0.39
N GLU A 327 7.82 7.73 0.45
CA GLU A 327 7.31 7.08 1.66
C GLU A 327 6.80 5.69 1.31
N ARG A 328 7.18 4.69 2.10
CA ARG A 328 6.76 3.30 1.91
C ARG A 328 6.45 2.63 3.23
N LYS A 329 5.25 2.08 3.29
CA LYS A 329 4.86 1.19 4.38
C LYS A 329 5.23 -0.24 4.04
N ILE A 330 5.85 -0.93 4.99
CA ILE A 330 6.28 -2.32 4.86
C ILE A 330 5.69 -3.08 6.04
N SER A 331 4.79 -4.02 5.75
CA SER A 331 4.23 -4.92 6.76
C SER A 331 4.45 -6.36 6.33
N LYS A 332 4.96 -7.19 7.22
CA LYS A 332 5.32 -8.58 6.89
C LYS A 332 5.12 -9.50 8.07
N ASN A 333 4.53 -10.68 7.81
CA ASN A 333 4.51 -11.80 8.75
C ASN A 333 5.83 -12.56 8.72
N ILE A 334 6.29 -12.99 9.88
CA ILE A 334 7.51 -13.77 10.09
C ILE A 334 7.14 -15.01 10.90
N SER A 335 7.52 -16.19 10.42
CA SER A 335 7.39 -17.42 11.21
C SER A 335 8.41 -17.45 12.35
N GLU A 336 8.18 -18.30 13.36
CA GLU A 336 9.15 -18.51 14.45
C GLU A 336 10.53 -18.94 13.92
N THR A 337 10.56 -19.83 12.91
CA THR A 337 11.82 -20.26 12.28
C THR A 337 12.55 -19.08 11.62
N GLN A 338 11.81 -18.21 10.92
CA GLN A 338 12.40 -17.02 10.31
C GLN A 338 12.88 -16.01 11.36
N LEU A 339 12.19 -15.90 12.49
CA LEU A 339 12.62 -15.05 13.60
C LEU A 339 13.96 -15.50 14.17
N GLU A 340 14.14 -16.82 14.39
CA GLU A 340 15.42 -17.39 14.85
C GLU A 340 16.56 -17.09 13.87
N GLU A 341 16.30 -17.23 12.56
CA GLU A 341 17.28 -16.88 11.52
C GLU A 341 17.60 -15.39 11.46
N LEU A 342 16.71 -14.53 11.96
CA LEU A 342 16.83 -13.07 11.93
C LEU A 342 17.37 -12.49 13.24
N LYS A 343 17.46 -13.29 14.33
CA LYS A 343 17.93 -12.80 15.65
C LYS A 343 19.29 -12.11 15.60
N ASP A 344 20.17 -12.60 14.73
CA ASP A 344 21.51 -12.03 14.56
C ASP A 344 21.61 -11.06 13.38
N LYS A 345 20.48 -10.82 12.66
CA LYS A 345 20.43 -9.93 11.50
C LYS A 345 19.68 -8.65 11.86
N LEU A 346 20.37 -7.54 11.71
CA LEU A 346 19.78 -6.24 11.91
C LEU A 346 18.69 -5.97 10.88
N PHE A 347 17.60 -5.31 11.29
CA PHE A 347 16.57 -4.86 10.35
C PHE A 347 17.17 -3.90 9.33
N GLY A 348 16.94 -4.16 8.06
CA GLY A 348 17.42 -3.33 6.96
C GLY A 348 16.32 -3.07 5.92
N TYR A 349 16.32 -1.87 5.39
CA TYR A 349 15.48 -1.45 4.28
C TYR A 349 16.32 -0.87 3.15
N GLU A 350 16.04 -1.27 1.93
CA GLU A 350 16.73 -0.81 0.73
C GLU A 350 15.77 -0.12 -0.23
N GLY A 351 16.26 0.94 -0.86
CA GLY A 351 15.50 1.68 -1.85
C GLY A 351 16.40 2.35 -2.88
N TRP A 352 15.77 3.07 -3.79
CA TRP A 352 16.45 3.92 -4.76
C TRP A 352 15.59 5.14 -5.10
N LEU A 353 16.25 6.23 -5.47
CA LEU A 353 15.65 7.51 -5.82
C LEU A 353 16.17 7.97 -7.19
N PRO A 354 15.32 8.36 -8.13
CA PRO A 354 15.74 8.93 -9.41
C PRO A 354 16.12 10.40 -9.19
N LEU A 355 17.40 10.66 -8.91
CA LEU A 355 17.91 12.01 -8.68
C LEU A 355 18.79 12.50 -9.83
N PRO A 356 18.50 13.67 -10.41
CA PRO A 356 19.42 14.34 -11.33
C PRO A 356 20.78 14.60 -10.68
N SER A 357 21.81 14.90 -11.50
CA SER A 357 23.12 15.34 -11.00
C SER A 357 22.96 16.58 -10.12
N GLY A 358 23.62 16.59 -8.97
CA GLY A 358 23.52 17.66 -8.01
C GLY A 358 23.90 17.28 -6.58
N LYS A 359 23.81 18.23 -5.68
CA LYS A 359 23.99 18.02 -4.25
C LYS A 359 22.65 18.04 -3.55
N TYR A 360 22.43 17.07 -2.69
CA TYR A 360 21.18 16.87 -1.97
C TYR A 360 21.43 16.61 -0.49
N LYS A 361 20.45 16.97 0.30
CA LYS A 361 20.36 16.64 1.70
C LYS A 361 19.19 15.69 1.89
N LEU A 362 19.48 14.46 2.29
CA LEU A 362 18.48 13.40 2.45
C LEU A 362 18.22 13.18 3.92
N GLU A 363 16.97 13.29 4.31
CA GLU A 363 16.53 13.03 5.67
C GLU A 363 15.72 11.73 5.68
N PHE A 364 16.32 10.68 6.24
CA PHE A 364 15.73 9.37 6.35
C PHE A 364 14.97 9.21 7.65
N HIS A 365 13.78 8.67 7.57
CA HIS A 365 12.97 8.29 8.72
C HIS A 365 12.56 6.83 8.60
N LEU A 366 12.69 6.12 9.70
CA LEU A 366 12.18 4.75 9.83
C LEU A 366 11.32 4.69 11.09
N ALA A 367 10.02 4.59 10.93
CA ALA A 367 9.09 4.56 12.05
C ALA A 367 8.53 3.15 12.24
N ASN A 368 8.70 2.58 13.44
CA ASN A 368 8.04 1.33 13.81
C ASN A 368 6.58 1.61 14.16
N LEU A 369 5.64 1.02 13.40
CA LEU A 369 4.21 1.25 13.56
C LEU A 369 3.58 0.49 14.74
N LEU A 370 4.32 -0.45 15.33
CA LEU A 370 3.88 -1.24 16.49
C LEU A 370 4.45 -0.71 17.80
N GLY A 371 5.54 0.05 17.73
CA GLY A 371 6.18 0.71 18.85
C GLY A 371 6.08 2.23 18.71
N ASN A 372 6.37 2.94 19.79
CA ASN A 372 6.42 4.40 19.78
C ASN A 372 7.81 4.95 19.43
N THR A 373 8.58 4.23 18.58
CA THR A 373 9.92 4.61 18.19
C THR A 373 9.99 4.99 16.71
N ALA A 374 10.70 6.05 16.43
CA ALA A 374 11.12 6.42 15.09
C ALA A 374 12.60 6.72 15.10
N PHE A 375 13.27 6.42 14.01
CA PHE A 375 14.69 6.64 13.82
C PHE A 375 14.85 7.67 12.72
N ARG A 376 15.76 8.63 12.93
CA ARG A 376 16.02 9.71 11.97
C ARG A 376 17.50 9.86 11.75
N ARG A 377 17.88 9.99 10.48
CA ARG A 377 19.25 10.35 10.12
C ARG A 377 19.28 11.21 8.87
N GLU A 378 20.16 12.21 8.88
CA GLU A 378 20.39 13.07 7.73
C GLU A 378 21.75 12.76 7.11
N VAL A 379 21.82 12.73 5.77
CA VAL A 379 23.05 12.54 5.00
C VAL A 379 23.09 13.49 3.82
N GLU A 380 24.28 14.05 3.57
CA GLU A 380 24.56 14.81 2.36
C GLU A 380 25.06 13.87 1.27
N VAL A 381 24.49 13.98 0.09
CA VAL A 381 24.88 13.16 -1.07
C VAL A 381 25.15 14.04 -2.28
N ALA A 382 26.14 13.62 -3.08
CA ALA A 382 26.40 14.22 -4.38
C ALA A 382 26.12 13.16 -5.46
N VAL A 383 25.19 13.45 -6.35
CA VAL A 383 24.92 12.66 -7.55
C VAL A 383 25.81 13.22 -8.66
N PRO A 384 26.75 12.44 -9.21
CA PRO A 384 27.68 12.93 -10.20
C PRO A 384 26.99 13.27 -11.53
N ASP A 385 27.53 14.25 -12.24
CA ASP A 385 27.13 14.49 -13.62
C ASP A 385 27.68 13.35 -14.50
N PRO A 386 26.82 12.60 -15.18
CA PRO A 386 27.23 11.49 -16.04
C PRO A 386 28.13 11.93 -17.21
N HIS A 387 28.15 13.21 -17.54
CA HIS A 387 28.91 13.79 -18.65
C HIS A 387 30.18 14.57 -18.20
N ALA A 388 30.43 14.65 -16.88
CA ALA A 388 31.56 15.43 -16.33
C ALA A 388 32.93 14.89 -16.73
N ALA A 389 33.04 13.57 -16.98
CA ALA A 389 34.29 12.95 -17.41
C ALA A 389 34.01 11.72 -18.29
N SER A 390 35.00 11.39 -19.14
CA SER A 390 34.93 10.22 -20.03
C SER A 390 34.99 8.88 -19.30
N LEU A 391 35.58 8.85 -18.11
CA LEU A 391 35.65 7.68 -17.23
C LEU A 391 35.25 8.10 -15.81
N GLN A 392 34.37 7.36 -15.19
CA GLN A 392 33.87 7.59 -13.82
C GLN A 392 33.67 6.27 -13.07
N ILE A 393 33.69 6.34 -11.73
CA ILE A 393 33.37 5.20 -10.86
C ILE A 393 32.42 5.64 -9.74
N SER A 394 31.63 4.69 -9.23
CA SER A 394 30.92 4.85 -7.97
C SER A 394 31.84 4.72 -6.76
N ASN A 395 31.35 5.03 -5.58
CA ASN A 395 32.00 4.62 -4.34
C ASN A 395 32.15 3.09 -4.29
N LEU A 396 33.19 2.63 -3.56
CA LEU A 396 33.37 1.22 -3.22
C LEU A 396 32.42 0.85 -2.08
N ILE A 397 31.52 -0.09 -2.31
CA ILE A 397 30.48 -0.46 -1.34
C ILE A 397 30.76 -1.86 -0.82
N PRO A 398 31.10 -2.02 0.47
CA PRO A 398 31.20 -3.33 1.09
C PRO A 398 29.87 -4.08 1.07
N PHE A 399 29.92 -5.39 0.88
CA PHE A 399 28.72 -6.24 0.91
C PHE A 399 28.98 -7.55 1.65
N SER A 400 27.92 -8.12 2.26
CA SER A 400 28.00 -9.41 2.95
C SER A 400 27.97 -10.59 1.97
N ASP A 401 27.00 -10.58 1.07
CA ASP A 401 26.76 -11.62 0.09
C ASP A 401 26.20 -11.07 -1.21
N ALA A 402 26.27 -11.88 -2.26
CA ALA A 402 25.69 -11.56 -3.56
C ALA A 402 24.92 -12.78 -4.10
N ARG A 403 23.81 -12.55 -4.75
CA ARG A 403 22.97 -13.62 -5.32
C ARG A 403 22.53 -13.28 -6.74
N MET A 404 22.39 -14.33 -7.55
CA MET A 404 21.77 -14.20 -8.86
C MET A 404 20.28 -13.87 -8.71
N ILE A 405 19.80 -12.94 -9.50
CA ILE A 405 18.38 -12.63 -9.60
C ILE A 405 17.85 -13.14 -10.94
N PRO A 406 16.68 -13.82 -10.95
CA PRO A 406 16.08 -14.24 -12.19
C PRO A 406 15.69 -13.02 -13.02
N PRO A 407 15.69 -13.13 -14.37
CA PRO A 407 15.22 -12.08 -15.25
C PRO A 407 13.81 -11.64 -14.82
N GLN A 408 13.65 -10.39 -14.45
CA GLN A 408 12.33 -9.89 -14.04
C GLN A 408 11.41 -9.74 -15.23
N LYS A 409 10.19 -10.22 -15.10
CA LYS A 409 9.12 -10.08 -16.11
C LYS A 409 8.63 -8.64 -16.28
N THR A 410 8.99 -7.76 -15.35
CA THR A 410 8.63 -6.34 -15.36
C THR A 410 9.87 -5.52 -15.05
N GLY A 411 10.19 -4.54 -15.88
CA GLY A 411 11.42 -3.74 -15.85
C GLY A 411 11.60 -2.81 -14.65
N GLY A 412 11.43 -3.32 -13.43
CA GLY A 412 11.67 -2.57 -12.20
C GLY A 412 13.16 -2.59 -11.80
N THR A 413 13.70 -1.45 -11.36
CA THR A 413 15.04 -1.37 -10.79
C THR A 413 15.06 -2.08 -9.43
N VAL A 414 15.95 -3.07 -9.29
CA VAL A 414 16.24 -3.72 -8.00
C VAL A 414 17.38 -2.94 -7.33
N PRO A 415 17.22 -2.49 -6.06
CA PRO A 415 18.31 -1.79 -5.38
C PRO A 415 19.60 -2.61 -5.37
N PHE A 416 20.75 -1.95 -5.57
CA PHE A 416 22.09 -2.55 -5.53
C PHE A 416 22.26 -3.79 -6.43
N SER A 417 21.71 -3.74 -7.63
CA SER A 417 21.84 -4.84 -8.61
C SER A 417 22.38 -4.36 -9.95
N GLY A 418 23.04 -5.27 -10.64
CA GLY A 418 23.50 -5.07 -12.02
C GLY A 418 23.95 -6.39 -12.62
N ALA A 419 23.85 -6.53 -13.94
CA ALA A 419 24.22 -7.73 -14.69
C ALA A 419 23.60 -9.04 -14.12
N GLY A 420 22.37 -8.97 -13.58
CA GLY A 420 21.69 -10.14 -13.00
C GLY A 420 22.16 -10.54 -11.60
N VAL A 421 23.01 -9.73 -10.96
CA VAL A 421 23.51 -9.96 -9.58
C VAL A 421 22.96 -8.89 -8.67
N LYS A 422 22.41 -9.29 -7.52
CA LYS A 422 22.01 -8.44 -6.40
C LYS A 422 23.09 -8.55 -5.31
N PHE A 423 23.60 -7.40 -4.88
CA PHE A 423 24.50 -7.30 -3.75
C PHE A 423 23.74 -6.88 -2.49
N ASN A 424 24.08 -7.44 -1.34
CA ASN A 424 23.57 -7.05 -0.03
C ASN A 424 24.58 -6.12 0.65
N PRO A 425 24.43 -4.78 0.53
CA PRO A 425 25.42 -3.84 1.02
C PRO A 425 25.50 -3.85 2.53
N LEU A 426 26.70 -3.62 3.06
CA LEU A 426 26.87 -3.30 4.48
C LEU A 426 26.60 -1.80 4.65
N ALA A 427 25.66 -1.47 5.55
CA ALA A 427 25.47 -0.10 6.00
C ALA A 427 26.34 0.11 7.24
N GLY A 428 27.01 1.26 7.32
CA GLY A 428 27.87 1.63 8.43
C GLY A 428 29.09 2.43 7.96
N GLN A 429 29.69 3.20 8.86
CA GLN A 429 30.86 4.01 8.55
C GLN A 429 32.16 3.17 8.52
N GLU A 430 32.19 2.06 9.25
CA GLU A 430 33.36 1.20 9.34
C GLU A 430 33.03 -0.23 8.94
N THR A 431 33.83 -0.77 8.02
CA THR A 431 33.79 -2.18 7.67
C THR A 431 34.73 -2.93 8.59
N VAL A 432 34.17 -3.70 9.52
CA VAL A 432 34.93 -4.54 10.44
C VAL A 432 34.85 -6.00 10.01
N LEU A 433 36.01 -6.62 9.82
CA LEU A 433 36.14 -8.03 9.46
C LEU A 433 36.80 -8.79 10.61
N VAL A 434 36.43 -10.04 10.77
CA VAL A 434 37.18 -10.96 11.62
C VAL A 434 38.32 -11.57 10.78
N GLN A 435 39.47 -11.80 11.39
CA GLN A 435 40.61 -12.40 10.70
C GLN A 435 40.21 -13.67 9.96
N GLY A 436 40.55 -13.76 8.69
CA GLY A 436 40.15 -14.86 7.81
C GLY A 436 38.90 -14.59 6.97
N GLN A 437 38.06 -13.63 7.33
CA GLN A 437 36.97 -13.19 6.47
C GLN A 437 37.52 -12.40 5.29
N ALA A 438 36.97 -12.63 4.10
CA ALA A 438 37.38 -11.85 2.94
C ALA A 438 36.68 -10.49 2.91
N LEU A 439 37.42 -9.44 2.55
CA LEU A 439 36.83 -8.15 2.20
C LEU A 439 36.10 -8.30 0.86
N LYS A 440 34.79 -8.08 0.88
CA LYS A 440 33.94 -8.08 -0.32
C LYS A 440 33.41 -6.67 -0.56
N PHE A 441 33.55 -6.17 -1.76
CA PHE A 441 33.00 -4.88 -2.15
C PHE A 441 32.60 -4.90 -3.61
N PHE A 442 31.64 -4.05 -4.00
CA PHE A 442 31.29 -3.81 -5.38
C PHE A 442 31.43 -2.32 -5.70
N TYR A 443 31.51 -2.03 -6.98
CA TYR A 443 31.56 -0.70 -7.54
C TYR A 443 31.03 -0.75 -8.97
N GLN A 444 30.61 0.40 -9.47
CA GLN A 444 30.24 0.56 -10.88
C GLN A 444 31.25 1.44 -11.58
N VAL A 445 31.67 1.02 -12.78
CA VAL A 445 32.45 1.83 -13.71
C VAL A 445 31.56 2.21 -14.87
N TRP A 446 31.66 3.45 -15.35
CA TRP A 446 31.04 3.88 -16.59
C TRP A 446 31.99 4.74 -17.41
N THR A 447 31.92 4.60 -18.73
CA THR A 447 32.76 5.32 -19.67
C THR A 447 32.00 5.71 -20.92
N SER A 448 32.24 6.94 -21.41
CA SER A 448 31.73 7.42 -22.68
C SER A 448 32.57 6.94 -23.87
N SER A 449 33.76 6.40 -23.63
CA SER A 449 34.65 5.87 -24.68
C SER A 449 34.13 4.58 -25.34
N ALA A 450 33.05 4.02 -24.87
CA ALA A 450 32.52 2.72 -25.30
C ALA A 450 31.47 2.79 -26.44
N THR A 451 31.38 3.87 -27.18
CA THR A 451 30.44 3.98 -28.32
C THR A 451 31.05 3.44 -29.62
N GLY A 452 30.49 2.32 -30.14
CA GLY A 452 30.81 1.78 -31.48
C GLY A 452 31.22 0.31 -31.52
N ALA A 453 31.39 -0.22 -32.73
CA ALA A 453 31.61 -1.64 -33.04
C ALA A 453 32.99 -2.20 -32.60
N MET A 454 33.89 -1.40 -32.04
CA MET A 454 35.25 -1.80 -31.64
C MET A 454 35.42 -2.18 -30.17
N ARG A 455 34.37 -2.65 -29.49
CA ARG A 455 34.41 -3.00 -28.05
C ARG A 455 35.22 -4.27 -27.71
N THR A 456 35.51 -5.12 -28.68
CA THR A 456 35.98 -6.49 -28.43
C THR A 456 37.45 -6.61 -27.99
N GLU A 457 38.29 -5.62 -28.25
CA GLU A 457 39.71 -5.68 -27.90
C GLU A 457 40.13 -4.67 -26.82
N LYS A 458 39.21 -3.78 -26.39
CA LYS A 458 39.52 -2.72 -25.46
C LYS A 458 39.21 -3.14 -24.03
N LYS A 459 40.04 -2.65 -23.08
CA LYS A 459 39.92 -2.96 -21.66
C LYS A 459 40.28 -1.78 -20.79
N LEU A 460 39.67 -1.73 -19.60
CA LEU A 460 40.12 -0.87 -18.50
C LEU A 460 41.07 -1.67 -17.62
N LEU A 461 42.12 -1.06 -17.17
CA LEU A 461 43.07 -1.64 -16.22
C LEU A 461 42.69 -1.20 -14.80
N VAL A 462 42.64 -2.15 -13.86
CA VAL A 462 42.24 -1.89 -12.49
C VAL A 462 43.34 -2.36 -11.55
N ASP A 463 43.85 -1.42 -10.76
CA ASP A 463 44.86 -1.70 -9.72
C ASP A 463 44.21 -1.55 -8.33
N TYR A 464 44.27 -2.57 -7.52
CA TYR A 464 43.86 -2.54 -6.12
C TYR A 464 45.10 -2.60 -5.22
N VAL A 465 45.34 -1.53 -4.49
CA VAL A 465 46.46 -1.41 -3.54
C VAL A 465 45.88 -1.40 -2.12
N TYR A 466 46.25 -2.33 -1.29
CA TYR A 466 45.78 -2.38 0.09
C TYR A 466 46.91 -2.67 1.07
N GLY A 467 46.85 -2.05 2.22
CA GLY A 467 47.84 -2.17 3.27
C GLY A 467 47.42 -1.51 4.58
N ARG A 468 48.20 -1.70 5.61
CA ARG A 468 47.94 -1.08 6.91
C ARG A 468 48.07 0.42 6.85
N LEU A 469 47.24 1.13 7.61
CA LEU A 469 47.30 2.59 7.69
C LEU A 469 48.56 3.10 8.41
N ASP A 470 49.05 2.29 9.36
CA ASP A 470 50.25 2.61 10.17
C ASP A 470 51.56 2.07 9.56
N ASP A 471 51.52 1.26 8.49
CA ASP A 471 52.69 0.72 7.80
C ASP A 471 52.51 0.78 6.27
N PRO A 472 52.89 1.89 5.63
CA PRO A 472 52.81 2.02 4.17
C PRO A 472 53.68 1.00 3.40
N GLY A 473 54.69 0.41 4.06
CA GLY A 473 55.52 -0.65 3.46
C GLY A 473 54.83 -2.00 3.28
N SER A 474 53.69 -2.20 3.94
CA SER A 474 52.90 -3.42 3.89
C SER A 474 51.98 -3.53 2.67
N ASN A 475 52.02 -2.57 1.76
CA ASN A 475 51.10 -2.50 0.62
C ASN A 475 51.23 -3.72 -0.31
N LYS A 476 50.10 -4.36 -0.59
CA LYS A 476 49.92 -5.41 -1.60
C LYS A 476 49.15 -4.85 -2.77
N THR A 477 49.46 -5.32 -3.99
CA THR A 477 48.77 -4.87 -5.20
C THR A 477 48.16 -6.07 -5.91
N ILE A 478 46.92 -5.91 -6.36
CA ILE A 478 46.24 -6.85 -7.24
C ILE A 478 45.89 -6.11 -8.54
N HIS A 479 46.24 -6.72 -9.67
CA HIS A 479 45.90 -6.21 -11.00
C HIS A 479 44.72 -6.96 -11.56
N ASP A 480 43.84 -6.23 -12.23
CA ASP A 480 42.64 -6.79 -12.88
C ASP A 480 42.33 -6.03 -14.17
N GLU A 481 41.48 -6.58 -15.01
CA GLU A 481 41.09 -6.00 -16.28
C GLU A 481 39.57 -6.10 -16.43
N ILE A 482 38.95 -5.06 -16.96
CA ILE A 482 37.55 -5.02 -17.33
C ILE A 482 37.44 -4.88 -18.85
N PRO A 483 37.09 -5.94 -19.56
CA PRO A 483 36.83 -5.87 -21.01
C PRO A 483 35.65 -4.96 -21.31
N LEU A 484 35.75 -4.04 -22.27
CA LEU A 484 34.68 -3.10 -22.59
C LEU A 484 33.44 -3.78 -23.19
N ASN A 485 33.56 -5.02 -23.65
CA ASN A 485 32.40 -5.81 -24.11
C ASN A 485 31.47 -6.27 -22.96
N GLN A 486 31.90 -6.15 -21.71
CA GLN A 486 31.08 -6.43 -20.53
C GLN A 486 30.19 -5.24 -20.11
N LEU A 487 30.42 -4.04 -20.67
CA LEU A 487 29.60 -2.88 -20.38
C LEU A 487 28.21 -3.04 -21.01
N ASP A 488 27.21 -2.61 -20.29
CA ASP A 488 25.82 -2.57 -20.77
C ASP A 488 25.62 -1.49 -21.88
N ALA A 489 24.39 -1.32 -22.34
CA ALA A 489 24.05 -0.34 -23.37
C ALA A 489 24.29 1.10 -22.91
N GLY A 490 24.20 1.37 -21.62
CA GLY A 490 24.51 2.67 -21.00
C GLY A 490 25.99 2.95 -20.79
N GLY A 491 26.88 2.02 -21.20
CA GLY A 491 28.32 2.15 -21.04
C GLY A 491 28.82 1.91 -19.63
N SER A 492 28.09 1.12 -18.84
CA SER A 492 28.41 0.85 -17.44
C SER A 492 28.55 -0.65 -17.14
N VAL A 493 29.31 -0.97 -16.11
CA VAL A 493 29.39 -2.32 -15.55
C VAL A 493 29.52 -2.26 -14.03
N ILE A 494 28.76 -3.11 -13.32
CA ILE A 494 28.96 -3.33 -11.88
C ILE A 494 29.89 -4.52 -11.69
N ASN A 495 30.96 -4.31 -10.92
CA ASN A 495 31.95 -5.32 -10.58
C ASN A 495 31.94 -5.61 -9.08
N GLY A 496 31.86 -6.89 -8.71
CA GLY A 496 32.10 -7.36 -7.36
C GLY A 496 33.53 -7.92 -7.22
N LYS A 497 34.23 -7.55 -6.15
CA LYS A 497 35.58 -8.01 -5.87
C LYS A 497 35.66 -8.58 -4.46
N GLN A 498 36.47 -9.61 -4.32
CA GLN A 498 36.79 -10.24 -3.05
C GLN A 498 38.31 -10.24 -2.85
N ILE A 499 38.75 -9.74 -1.68
CA ILE A 499 40.16 -9.73 -1.29
C ILE A 499 40.31 -10.62 -0.07
N PRO A 500 41.12 -11.68 -0.13
CA PRO A 500 41.40 -12.52 1.04
C PRO A 500 42.12 -11.74 2.14
N THR A 501 41.67 -11.88 3.38
CA THR A 501 42.31 -11.24 4.54
C THR A 501 43.03 -12.24 5.45
N VAL A 502 43.15 -13.49 5.03
CA VAL A 502 43.80 -14.59 5.82
C VAL A 502 45.21 -14.20 6.28
N GLU A 503 45.97 -13.49 5.45
CA GLU A 503 47.31 -13.07 5.74
C GLU A 503 47.38 -11.67 6.41
N LEU A 504 46.25 -11.04 6.70
CA LEU A 504 46.23 -9.72 7.34
C LEU A 504 46.22 -9.91 8.87
N SER A 505 47.13 -9.23 9.54
CA SER A 505 47.15 -9.11 11.01
C SER A 505 46.00 -8.18 11.47
N PRO A 506 45.53 -8.30 12.72
CA PRO A 506 44.57 -7.34 13.26
C PRO A 506 45.09 -5.90 13.15
N GLY A 507 44.21 -4.98 12.75
CA GLY A 507 44.57 -3.59 12.54
C GLY A 507 43.69 -2.86 11.54
N ASN A 508 43.98 -1.59 11.28
CA ASN A 508 43.24 -0.75 10.33
C ASN A 508 43.94 -0.72 8.98
N TYR A 509 43.16 -0.88 7.94
CA TYR A 509 43.61 -0.99 6.56
C TYR A 509 42.94 0.03 5.66
N ARG A 510 43.63 0.36 4.58
CA ARG A 510 43.10 1.14 3.46
C ARG A 510 43.22 0.32 2.18
N LEU A 511 42.16 0.26 1.41
CA LEU A 511 42.14 -0.15 0.01
C LEU A 511 42.06 1.10 -0.85
N ALA A 512 43.00 1.29 -1.78
CA ALA A 512 42.95 2.27 -2.84
C ALA A 512 42.78 1.53 -4.17
N MET A 513 41.86 2.00 -4.99
CA MET A 513 41.58 1.45 -6.32
C MET A 513 41.86 2.53 -7.38
N THR A 514 42.54 2.16 -8.44
CA THR A 514 42.72 2.99 -9.62
C THR A 514 42.18 2.28 -10.83
N VAL A 515 41.25 2.91 -11.55
CA VAL A 515 40.78 2.43 -12.87
C VAL A 515 41.39 3.34 -13.93
N ARG A 516 41.99 2.74 -14.95
CA ARG A 516 42.67 3.44 -16.02
C ARG A 516 42.18 2.95 -17.39
N ASP A 517 41.80 3.86 -18.23
CA ASP A 517 41.60 3.59 -19.66
C ASP A 517 42.96 3.62 -20.35
N ALA A 518 43.33 2.48 -20.94
CA ALA A 518 44.65 2.33 -21.56
C ALA A 518 44.85 3.21 -22.82
N GLU A 519 43.76 3.62 -23.48
CA GLU A 519 43.83 4.42 -24.71
C GLU A 519 43.81 5.93 -24.44
N SER A 520 42.77 6.37 -23.69
CA SER A 520 42.62 7.81 -23.39
C SER A 520 43.58 8.30 -22.32
N GLY A 521 44.16 7.38 -21.53
CA GLY A 521 44.97 7.71 -20.36
C GLY A 521 44.15 8.24 -19.17
N ALA A 522 42.84 8.30 -19.29
CA ALA A 522 41.95 8.75 -18.20
C ALA A 522 42.09 7.83 -16.99
N LYS A 523 42.12 8.42 -15.79
CA LYS A 523 42.25 7.72 -14.52
C LYS A 523 41.21 8.20 -13.53
N VAL A 524 40.63 7.26 -12.77
CA VAL A 524 39.74 7.55 -11.65
C VAL A 524 40.15 6.72 -10.44
N TYR A 525 39.82 7.23 -9.26
CA TYR A 525 40.30 6.69 -7.99
C TYR A 525 39.12 6.43 -7.05
N GLY A 526 39.18 5.29 -6.36
CA GLY A 526 38.26 4.93 -5.27
C GLY A 526 39.08 4.51 -4.05
N ALA A 527 38.52 4.64 -2.87
CA ALA A 527 39.12 4.14 -1.65
C ALA A 527 38.07 3.62 -0.67
N LEU A 528 38.51 2.67 0.16
CA LEU A 528 37.73 2.08 1.23
C LEU A 528 38.66 1.83 2.43
N THR A 529 38.20 2.13 3.64
CA THR A 529 38.87 1.75 4.88
C THR A 529 38.16 0.59 5.54
N PHE A 530 38.90 -0.30 6.16
CA PHE A 530 38.35 -1.44 6.90
C PHE A 530 39.25 -1.82 8.07
N ALA A 531 38.67 -2.43 9.09
CA ALA A 531 39.40 -2.99 10.22
C ALA A 531 39.38 -4.53 10.14
N VAL A 532 40.47 -5.14 10.59
CA VAL A 532 40.55 -6.58 10.83
C VAL A 532 40.71 -6.81 12.33
N ASN A 533 39.75 -7.46 12.94
CA ASN A 533 39.79 -7.83 14.35
C ASN A 533 40.36 -9.27 14.51
N PRO A 534 40.97 -9.58 15.64
CA PRO A 534 41.39 -10.96 15.94
C PRO A 534 40.16 -11.88 15.99
N THR A 535 40.39 -13.17 15.76
CA THR A 535 39.37 -14.23 15.87
C THR A 535 38.92 -14.45 17.31
#